data_e11736e785de35a91481bfeb6782100c
#
_entry.id   e11736e785de35a91481bfeb6782100c
#
_cell.length_a   1.000
_cell.length_b   1.000
_cell.length_c   1.000
_cell.angle_alpha   90.00
_cell.angle_beta   90.00
_cell.angle_gamma   90.00
#
_symmetry.space_group_name_H-M   'P 1'
#
loop_
_entity.id
_entity.type
_entity.pdbx_description
1 polymer ?
#
loop_
_entity_poly.entity_id
_entity_poly.type
_entity_poly.pdbx_seq_one_letter_code
_entity_poly.pdbx_strand_id
1 'polypeptide(L)'
;MNSASVENLQPIRQIKRICVFCGSSTGVRAAYAEAATQLGRELANSRVALVFGGGRVGLMGILADSVLVAGGQAIGVMPRSLVEKEIAHTSLTELHVVESMHQRKALMADLSDAFLLLPGGFGSWEEFCEIVTWLQLGIHRKPCAILNVAGYYNGLLSLADHASREGFLRPAHHKMIIVEDDPQAVLSQLARVSIPSEVKWVSEPER
;
A
#
# COMPACT_ATOMS: atom_id res chain seq x y z
N MET A 1 9.13 -15.57 -42.90
CA MET A 1 9.76 -14.41 -42.24
C MET A 1 8.93 -14.14 -41.02
N ASN A 2 9.42 -14.58 -39.86
CA ASN A 2 8.73 -14.47 -38.56
C ASN A 2 9.00 -13.07 -38.01
N SER A 3 7.99 -12.21 -37.99
CA SER A 3 8.03 -10.97 -37.20
C SER A 3 7.77 -11.33 -35.76
N ALA A 4 8.85 -11.53 -34.99
CA ALA A 4 8.77 -11.59 -33.54
C ALA A 4 8.18 -10.25 -33.03
N SER A 5 7.02 -10.34 -32.37
CA SER A 5 6.41 -9.24 -31.66
C SER A 5 7.43 -8.71 -30.65
N VAL A 6 7.90 -7.50 -30.85
CA VAL A 6 8.67 -6.76 -29.85
C VAL A 6 7.70 -6.52 -28.69
N GLU A 7 7.81 -7.30 -27.61
CA GLU A 7 7.14 -7.00 -26.36
C GLU A 7 7.57 -5.58 -25.95
N ASN A 8 6.61 -4.70 -25.91
CA ASN A 8 6.77 -3.32 -25.50
C ASN A 8 7.07 -3.33 -23.98
N LEU A 9 8.31 -3.56 -23.59
CA LEU A 9 8.78 -3.50 -22.22
C LEU A 9 8.57 -2.08 -21.73
N GLN A 10 7.50 -1.88 -20.98
CA GLN A 10 7.24 -0.61 -20.32
C GLN A 10 8.41 -0.25 -19.38
N PRO A 11 8.82 1.00 -19.31
CA PRO A 11 9.93 1.40 -18.44
C PRO A 11 9.59 1.04 -16.99
N ILE A 12 10.52 0.36 -16.32
CA ILE A 12 10.40 0.01 -14.90
C ILE A 12 10.25 1.31 -14.10
N ARG A 13 9.17 1.43 -13.34
CA ARG A 13 8.94 2.58 -12.45
C ARG A 13 9.97 2.59 -11.33
N GLN A 14 10.66 3.69 -11.13
CA GLN A 14 11.51 3.85 -9.97
C GLN A 14 10.65 4.16 -8.74
N ILE A 15 10.50 3.18 -7.84
CA ILE A 15 9.84 3.32 -6.54
C ILE A 15 10.92 3.55 -5.49
N LYS A 16 10.87 4.68 -4.80
CA LYS A 16 11.80 5.04 -3.71
C LYS A 16 11.16 4.92 -2.35
N ARG A 17 9.85 5.09 -2.27
CA ARG A 17 9.07 5.08 -1.02
C ARG A 17 7.75 4.35 -1.22
N ILE A 18 7.43 3.44 -0.30
CA ILE A 18 6.14 2.74 -0.30
C ILE A 18 5.40 3.06 1.00
N CYS A 19 4.16 3.53 0.86
CA CYS A 19 3.25 3.64 1.99
C CYS A 19 2.65 2.27 2.31
N VAL A 20 2.78 1.83 3.56
CA VAL A 20 2.22 0.55 4.02
C VAL A 20 1.16 0.80 5.07
N PHE A 21 -0.06 0.33 4.79
CA PHE A 21 -1.17 0.28 5.73
C PHE A 21 -1.24 -1.11 6.35
N CYS A 22 -1.22 -1.22 7.67
CA CYS A 22 -1.24 -2.49 8.38
C CYS A 22 -1.84 -2.35 9.78
N GLY A 23 -2.10 -3.48 10.42
CA GLY A 23 -2.76 -3.52 11.72
C GLY A 23 -1.90 -3.00 12.88
N SER A 24 -2.55 -2.33 13.85
CA SER A 24 -1.99 -2.03 15.18
C SER A 24 -1.98 -3.25 16.12
N SER A 25 -2.41 -4.41 15.65
CA SER A 25 -2.29 -5.73 16.28
C SER A 25 -1.53 -6.68 15.37
N THR A 26 -0.93 -7.73 15.92
CA THR A 26 -0.21 -8.76 15.15
C THR A 26 -1.15 -9.78 14.50
N GLY A 27 -2.41 -9.83 14.93
CA GLY A 27 -3.32 -10.90 14.58
C GLY A 27 -2.99 -12.21 15.30
N VAL A 28 -3.76 -13.25 15.01
CA VAL A 28 -3.64 -14.55 15.70
C VAL A 28 -2.72 -15.55 14.98
N ARG A 29 -2.40 -15.32 13.71
CA ARG A 29 -1.53 -16.21 12.93
C ARG A 29 -0.12 -15.65 12.86
N ALA A 30 0.89 -16.48 13.13
CA ALA A 30 2.30 -16.09 13.02
C ALA A 30 2.67 -15.57 11.62
N ALA A 31 2.05 -16.11 10.58
CA ALA A 31 2.28 -15.73 9.19
C ALA A 31 2.14 -14.22 8.94
N TYR A 32 1.30 -13.49 9.69
CA TYR A 32 1.14 -12.05 9.52
C TYR A 32 2.38 -11.28 9.98
N ALA A 33 2.93 -11.65 11.14
CA ALA A 33 4.17 -11.07 11.67
C ALA A 33 5.38 -11.45 10.81
N GLU A 34 5.43 -12.70 10.35
CA GLU A 34 6.47 -13.21 9.44
C GLU A 34 6.49 -12.43 8.12
N ALA A 35 5.31 -12.22 7.50
CA ALA A 35 5.19 -11.45 6.26
C ALA A 35 5.59 -9.98 6.45
N ALA A 36 5.22 -9.35 7.58
CA ALA A 36 5.65 -7.98 7.90
C ALA A 36 7.18 -7.90 8.07
N THR A 37 7.79 -8.91 8.74
CA THR A 37 9.24 -9.00 8.91
C THR A 37 9.95 -9.19 7.57
N GLN A 38 9.46 -10.09 6.73
CA GLN A 38 10.02 -10.34 5.41
C GLN A 38 9.90 -9.09 4.53
N LEU A 39 8.72 -8.46 4.47
CA LEU A 39 8.53 -7.22 3.72
C LEU A 39 9.51 -6.13 4.16
N GLY A 40 9.72 -5.96 5.47
CA GLY A 40 10.67 -4.97 5.98
C GLY A 40 12.10 -5.20 5.48
N ARG A 41 12.54 -6.45 5.45
CA ARG A 41 13.85 -6.83 4.90
C ARG A 41 13.93 -6.58 3.39
N GLU A 42 12.90 -6.94 2.64
CA GLU A 42 12.85 -6.73 1.18
C GLU A 42 12.84 -5.25 0.81
N LEU A 43 12.14 -4.39 1.56
CA LEU A 43 12.18 -2.94 1.38
C LEU A 43 13.59 -2.40 1.57
N ALA A 44 14.27 -2.77 2.65
CA ALA A 44 15.63 -2.34 2.93
C ALA A 44 16.63 -2.83 1.86
N ASN A 45 16.57 -4.11 1.48
CA ASN A 45 17.40 -4.71 0.44
C ASN A 45 17.22 -4.01 -0.92
N SER A 46 15.99 -3.60 -1.23
CA SER A 46 15.64 -2.90 -2.46
C SER A 46 15.93 -1.39 -2.39
N ARG A 47 16.42 -0.87 -1.26
CA ARG A 47 16.63 0.56 -0.99
C ARG A 47 15.36 1.38 -1.15
N VAL A 48 14.23 0.81 -0.77
CA VAL A 48 12.91 1.44 -0.75
C VAL A 48 12.58 1.82 0.69
N ALA A 49 12.33 3.10 0.94
CA ALA A 49 11.95 3.56 2.26
C ALA A 49 10.49 3.21 2.57
N LEU A 50 10.24 2.82 3.82
CA LEU A 50 8.90 2.63 4.37
C LEU A 50 8.29 3.99 4.74
N VAL A 51 7.07 4.26 4.30
CA VAL A 51 6.19 5.31 4.84
C VAL A 51 5.02 4.63 5.52
N PHE A 52 4.67 5.02 6.75
CA PHE A 52 3.60 4.37 7.50
C PHE A 52 3.05 5.26 8.62
N GLY A 53 2.09 4.75 9.36
CA GLY A 53 1.41 5.50 10.43
C GLY A 53 2.25 5.85 11.66
N GLY A 54 3.53 5.47 11.70
CA GLY A 54 4.46 5.87 12.76
C GLY A 54 4.31 5.13 14.09
N GLY A 55 3.39 4.17 14.20
CA GLY A 55 3.13 3.43 15.45
C GLY A 55 4.14 2.33 15.73
N ARG A 56 4.42 2.09 17.05
CA ARG A 56 5.31 1.02 17.53
C ARG A 56 4.61 -0.31 17.81
N VAL A 57 3.30 -0.39 17.60
CA VAL A 57 2.48 -1.53 18.00
C VAL A 57 2.07 -2.40 16.80
N GLY A 58 1.79 -3.68 17.08
CA GLY A 58 1.30 -4.64 16.10
C GLY A 58 2.21 -4.84 14.90
N LEU A 59 1.63 -5.01 13.72
CA LEU A 59 2.38 -5.18 12.48
C LEU A 59 3.16 -3.92 12.08
N MET A 60 2.69 -2.73 12.48
CA MET A 60 3.40 -1.47 12.25
C MET A 60 4.79 -1.48 12.89
N GLY A 61 4.87 -1.83 14.19
CA GLY A 61 6.14 -1.92 14.90
C GLY A 61 7.07 -2.98 14.29
N ILE A 62 6.56 -4.19 14.05
CA ILE A 62 7.33 -5.30 13.46
C ILE A 62 7.91 -4.90 12.10
N LEU A 63 7.11 -4.28 11.25
CA LEU A 63 7.55 -3.83 9.93
C LEU A 63 8.65 -2.77 10.02
N ALA A 64 8.43 -1.73 10.84
CA ALA A 64 9.39 -0.65 11.01
C ALA A 64 10.73 -1.15 11.61
N ASP A 65 10.67 -1.97 12.66
CA ASP A 65 11.85 -2.61 13.27
C ASP A 65 12.62 -3.43 12.23
N SER A 66 11.91 -4.20 11.39
CA SER A 66 12.54 -5.06 10.38
C SER A 66 13.25 -4.25 9.30
N VAL A 67 12.66 -3.12 8.87
CA VAL A 67 13.29 -2.18 7.93
C VAL A 67 14.57 -1.60 8.54
N LEU A 68 14.48 -1.10 9.78
CA LEU A 68 15.60 -0.43 10.45
C LEU A 68 16.75 -1.39 10.76
N VAL A 69 16.45 -2.59 11.26
CA VAL A 69 17.45 -3.64 11.54
C VAL A 69 18.18 -4.07 10.26
N ALA A 70 17.49 -4.08 9.13
CA ALA A 70 18.10 -4.37 7.83
C ALA A 70 18.82 -3.16 7.20
N GLY A 71 18.96 -2.03 7.90
CA GLY A 71 19.66 -0.83 7.44
C GLY A 71 18.86 0.05 6.47
N GLY A 72 17.55 -0.17 6.38
CA GLY A 72 16.62 0.63 5.58
C GLY A 72 16.14 1.90 6.30
N GLN A 73 15.23 2.62 5.67
CA GLN A 73 14.64 3.85 6.20
C GLN A 73 13.16 3.66 6.50
N ALA A 74 12.71 4.12 7.67
CA ALA A 74 11.31 4.11 8.09
C ALA A 74 10.87 5.53 8.46
N ILE A 75 9.84 6.01 7.78
CA ILE A 75 9.28 7.36 7.89
C ILE A 75 7.87 7.25 8.45
N GLY A 76 7.65 7.75 9.65
CA GLY A 76 6.34 7.77 10.31
C GLY A 76 5.60 9.08 10.07
N VAL A 77 4.28 9.00 9.94
CA VAL A 77 3.40 10.18 9.95
C VAL A 77 2.32 9.99 11.00
N MET A 78 2.29 10.86 12.01
CA MET A 78 1.41 10.66 13.16
C MET A 78 0.76 11.97 13.62
N PRO A 79 -0.54 11.99 13.93
CA PRO A 79 -1.19 13.12 14.59
C PRO A 79 -0.62 13.35 15.99
N ARG A 80 -0.48 14.62 16.37
CA ARG A 80 0.01 15.04 17.69
C ARG A 80 -0.70 14.32 18.85
N SER A 81 -2.02 14.18 18.75
CA SER A 81 -2.83 13.49 19.76
C SER A 81 -2.49 12.01 19.98
N LEU A 82 -1.89 11.34 18.98
CA LEU A 82 -1.41 9.96 19.10
C LEU A 82 0.04 9.89 19.58
N VAL A 83 0.87 10.87 19.24
CA VAL A 83 2.23 11.00 19.80
C VAL A 83 2.17 11.19 21.31
N GLU A 84 1.27 12.05 21.79
CA GLU A 84 1.05 12.32 23.22
C GLU A 84 0.59 11.08 24.01
N LYS A 85 -0.02 10.10 23.34
CA LYS A 85 -0.38 8.79 23.93
C LYS A 85 0.76 7.77 23.93
N GLU A 86 1.98 8.21 23.59
CA GLU A 86 3.19 7.37 23.55
C GLU A 86 3.08 6.14 22.61
N ILE A 87 2.30 6.26 21.53
CA ILE A 87 2.11 5.19 20.55
C ILE A 87 3.18 5.28 19.45
N ALA A 88 3.89 6.41 19.35
CA ALA A 88 4.91 6.63 18.33
C ALA A 88 6.11 5.68 18.48
N HIS A 89 6.66 5.25 17.37
CA HIS A 89 7.90 4.49 17.34
C HIS A 89 9.09 5.43 17.57
N THR A 90 9.99 5.07 18.50
CA THR A 90 11.04 5.98 18.99
C THR A 90 12.33 6.01 18.15
N SER A 91 12.52 5.03 17.27
CA SER A 91 13.79 4.85 16.52
C SER A 91 13.64 5.07 15.00
N LEU A 92 12.58 5.78 14.57
CA LEU A 92 12.36 6.04 13.15
C LEU A 92 13.45 6.92 12.54
N THR A 93 13.69 6.75 11.24
CA THR A 93 14.55 7.65 10.46
C THR A 93 13.99 9.07 10.47
N GLU A 94 12.67 9.19 10.29
CA GLU A 94 11.93 10.45 10.34
C GLU A 94 10.56 10.23 10.99
N LEU A 95 10.08 11.22 11.75
CA LEU A 95 8.71 11.27 12.27
C LEU A 95 8.09 12.64 11.94
N HIS A 96 7.09 12.64 11.10
CA HIS A 96 6.29 13.82 10.79
C HIS A 96 5.08 13.89 11.73
N VAL A 97 5.03 14.93 12.56
CA VAL A 97 3.89 15.19 13.44
C VAL A 97 2.94 16.16 12.74
N VAL A 98 1.68 15.78 12.62
CA VAL A 98 0.62 16.54 11.94
C VAL A 98 -0.53 16.83 12.90
N GLU A 99 -1.42 17.75 12.54
CA GLU A 99 -2.50 18.20 13.45
C GLU A 99 -3.79 17.37 13.31
N SER A 100 -4.00 16.67 12.17
CA SER A 100 -5.23 15.91 11.95
C SER A 100 -4.99 14.60 11.19
N MET A 101 -5.98 13.68 11.25
CA MET A 101 -5.97 12.44 10.46
C MET A 101 -6.01 12.70 8.96
N HIS A 102 -6.67 13.79 8.49
CA HIS A 102 -6.68 14.17 7.08
C HIS A 102 -5.30 14.59 6.60
N GLN A 103 -4.60 15.44 7.37
CA GLN A 103 -3.22 15.82 7.06
C GLN A 103 -2.28 14.62 7.06
N ARG A 104 -2.47 13.67 7.99
CA ARG A 104 -1.70 12.43 8.03
C ARG A 104 -1.83 11.65 6.72
N LYS A 105 -3.06 11.34 6.29
CA LYS A 105 -3.31 10.57 5.07
C LYS A 105 -2.79 11.29 3.83
N ALA A 106 -3.02 12.59 3.71
CA ALA A 106 -2.50 13.39 2.61
C ALA A 106 -0.97 13.35 2.56
N LEU A 107 -0.28 13.59 3.68
CA LEU A 107 1.17 13.58 3.74
C LEU A 107 1.76 12.18 3.46
N MET A 108 1.14 11.10 4.00
CA MET A 108 1.55 9.73 3.67
C MET A 108 1.44 9.47 2.17
N ALA A 109 0.36 9.95 1.55
CA ALA A 109 0.17 9.83 0.11
C ALA A 109 1.23 10.61 -0.67
N ASP A 110 1.52 11.86 -0.30
CA ASP A 110 2.48 12.72 -0.99
C ASP A 110 3.92 12.18 -0.92
N LEU A 111 4.30 11.65 0.22
CA LEU A 111 5.64 11.09 0.46
C LEU A 111 5.92 9.79 -0.32
N SER A 112 4.90 9.12 -0.84
CA SER A 112 5.02 7.75 -1.36
C SER A 112 4.88 7.67 -2.86
N ASP A 113 5.53 6.68 -3.47
CA ASP A 113 5.47 6.36 -4.90
C ASP A 113 4.50 5.21 -5.20
N ALA A 114 4.17 4.41 -4.18
CA ALA A 114 3.27 3.27 -4.23
C ALA A 114 2.61 3.00 -2.88
N PHE A 115 1.56 2.20 -2.86
CA PHE A 115 0.79 1.85 -1.67
C PHE A 115 0.64 0.34 -1.53
N LEU A 116 0.75 -0.15 -0.29
CA LEU A 116 0.64 -1.56 0.02
C LEU A 116 -0.22 -1.77 1.27
N LEU A 117 -1.18 -2.70 1.17
CA LEU A 117 -2.03 -3.12 2.28
C LEU A 117 -1.59 -4.48 2.80
N LEU A 118 -1.20 -4.55 4.08
CA LEU A 118 -1.02 -5.77 4.86
C LEU A 118 -2.26 -6.05 5.73
N PRO A 119 -2.38 -7.25 6.32
CA PRO A 119 -3.44 -7.54 7.26
C PRO A 119 -3.63 -6.47 8.32
N GLY A 120 -4.87 -6.05 8.55
CA GLY A 120 -5.22 -4.98 9.48
C GLY A 120 -6.72 -4.84 9.66
N GLY A 121 -7.13 -3.90 10.49
CA GLY A 121 -8.54 -3.62 10.79
C GLY A 121 -9.12 -2.46 9.97
N PHE A 122 -10.18 -1.87 10.51
CA PHE A 122 -10.94 -0.80 9.86
C PHE A 122 -10.07 0.39 9.42
N GLY A 123 -9.07 0.81 10.23
CA GLY A 123 -8.18 1.90 9.86
C GLY A 123 -7.38 1.59 8.60
N SER A 124 -6.79 0.38 8.52
CA SER A 124 -6.02 -0.05 7.35
C SER A 124 -6.89 -0.16 6.10
N TRP A 125 -8.13 -0.65 6.24
CA TRP A 125 -9.08 -0.76 5.14
C TRP A 125 -9.54 0.62 4.64
N GLU A 126 -9.87 1.52 5.57
CA GLU A 126 -10.30 2.89 5.26
C GLU A 126 -9.21 3.64 4.50
N GLU A 127 -7.97 3.63 5.03
CA GLU A 127 -6.82 4.28 4.40
C GLU A 127 -6.56 3.74 2.99
N PHE A 128 -6.60 2.42 2.81
CA PHE A 128 -6.37 1.80 1.50
C PHE A 128 -7.51 2.08 0.52
N CYS A 129 -8.77 1.97 0.95
CA CYS A 129 -9.94 2.26 0.09
C CYS A 129 -9.96 3.73 -0.36
N GLU A 130 -9.55 4.67 0.50
CA GLU A 130 -9.42 6.08 0.13
C GLU A 130 -8.37 6.27 -0.97
N ILE A 131 -7.18 5.69 -0.82
CA ILE A 131 -6.10 5.76 -1.80
C ILE A 131 -6.52 5.12 -3.14
N VAL A 132 -7.17 3.96 -3.11
CA VAL A 132 -7.69 3.32 -4.34
C VAL A 132 -8.78 4.19 -5.00
N THR A 133 -9.62 4.85 -4.21
CA THR A 133 -10.61 5.80 -4.72
C THR A 133 -9.93 6.99 -5.39
N TRP A 134 -8.86 7.54 -4.80
CA TRP A 134 -8.08 8.62 -5.41
C TRP A 134 -7.40 8.18 -6.72
N LEU A 135 -6.95 6.93 -6.80
CA LEU A 135 -6.45 6.35 -8.04
C LEU A 135 -7.54 6.29 -9.13
N GLN A 136 -8.75 5.84 -8.77
CA GLN A 136 -9.91 5.80 -9.70
C GLN A 136 -10.32 7.20 -10.19
N LEU A 137 -10.20 8.20 -9.31
CA LEU A 137 -10.52 9.60 -9.63
C LEU A 137 -9.40 10.31 -10.39
N GLY A 138 -8.24 9.66 -10.56
CA GLY A 138 -7.07 10.25 -11.23
C GLY A 138 -6.36 11.32 -10.41
N ILE A 139 -6.62 11.42 -9.10
CA ILE A 139 -5.94 12.32 -8.17
C ILE A 139 -4.45 11.95 -8.08
N HIS A 140 -4.14 10.67 -8.17
CA HIS A 140 -2.77 10.18 -8.34
C HIS A 140 -2.70 9.03 -9.35
N ARG A 141 -1.46 8.67 -9.77
CA ARG A 141 -1.17 7.54 -10.66
C ARG A 141 -0.12 6.62 -10.05
N LYS A 142 -0.24 6.36 -8.75
CA LYS A 142 0.67 5.52 -7.98
C LYS A 142 0.06 4.12 -7.85
N PRO A 143 0.83 3.04 -8.05
CA PRO A 143 0.32 1.68 -7.96
C PRO A 143 -0.12 1.33 -6.53
N CYS A 144 -1.17 0.51 -6.44
CA CYS A 144 -1.74 0.02 -5.20
C CYS A 144 -1.73 -1.51 -5.19
N ALA A 145 -1.30 -2.12 -4.09
CA ALA A 145 -1.23 -3.56 -3.94
C ALA A 145 -1.80 -4.03 -2.59
N ILE A 146 -2.21 -5.29 -2.56
CA ILE A 146 -2.58 -6.03 -1.36
C ILE A 146 -1.61 -7.20 -1.21
N LEU A 147 -0.93 -7.30 -0.07
CA LEU A 147 -0.22 -8.50 0.33
C LEU A 147 -1.20 -9.41 1.08
N ASN A 148 -1.77 -10.37 0.35
CA ASN A 148 -2.86 -11.23 0.81
C ASN A 148 -2.37 -12.43 1.63
N VAL A 149 -1.68 -12.14 2.72
CA VAL A 149 -1.07 -13.15 3.60
C VAL A 149 -2.11 -14.14 4.10
N ALA A 150 -1.88 -15.42 3.83
CA ALA A 150 -2.75 -16.52 4.26
C ALA A 150 -4.24 -16.31 3.88
N GLY A 151 -4.52 -15.60 2.79
CA GLY A 151 -5.88 -15.34 2.29
C GLY A 151 -6.69 -14.37 3.14
N TYR A 152 -6.02 -13.53 3.96
CA TYR A 152 -6.69 -12.61 4.88
C TYR A 152 -7.71 -11.70 4.17
N TYR A 153 -7.40 -11.23 2.97
CA TYR A 153 -8.25 -10.33 2.19
C TYR A 153 -9.18 -11.03 1.18
N ASN A 154 -9.31 -12.37 1.21
CA ASN A 154 -10.20 -13.07 0.30
C ASN A 154 -11.65 -12.55 0.37
N GLY A 155 -12.13 -12.19 1.57
CA GLY A 155 -13.46 -11.59 1.76
C GLY A 155 -13.59 -10.21 1.10
N LEU A 156 -12.58 -9.35 1.22
CA LEU A 156 -12.56 -8.03 0.58
C LEU A 156 -12.51 -8.14 -0.94
N LEU A 157 -11.67 -9.04 -1.46
CA LEU A 157 -11.56 -9.31 -2.89
C LEU A 157 -12.87 -9.86 -3.46
N SER A 158 -13.52 -10.79 -2.76
CA SER A 158 -14.83 -11.31 -3.14
C SER A 158 -15.92 -10.22 -3.15
N LEU A 159 -15.87 -9.26 -2.22
CA LEU A 159 -16.77 -8.10 -2.23
C LEU A 159 -16.51 -7.21 -3.45
N ALA A 160 -15.24 -6.95 -3.79
CA ALA A 160 -14.88 -6.17 -4.98
C ALA A 160 -15.32 -6.86 -6.27
N ASP A 161 -15.17 -8.20 -6.37
CA ASP A 161 -15.70 -9.00 -7.48
C ASP A 161 -17.21 -8.89 -7.59
N HIS A 162 -17.92 -8.97 -6.45
CA HIS A 162 -19.37 -8.82 -6.41
C HIS A 162 -19.80 -7.41 -6.87
N ALA A 163 -19.16 -6.38 -6.34
CA ALA A 163 -19.42 -5.00 -6.76
C ALA A 163 -19.19 -4.76 -8.28
N SER A 164 -18.20 -5.47 -8.85
CA SER A 164 -17.96 -5.42 -10.31
C SER A 164 -19.08 -6.11 -11.08
N ARG A 165 -19.57 -7.27 -10.64
CA ARG A 165 -20.71 -7.96 -11.27
C ARG A 165 -22.02 -7.19 -11.17
N GLU A 166 -22.24 -6.49 -10.05
CA GLU A 166 -23.43 -5.65 -9.83
C GLU A 166 -23.30 -4.25 -10.51
N GLY A 167 -22.20 -3.95 -11.20
CA GLY A 167 -21.99 -2.71 -11.92
C GLY A 167 -21.59 -1.49 -11.08
N PHE A 168 -21.33 -1.65 -9.77
CA PHE A 168 -20.85 -0.56 -8.91
C PHE A 168 -19.35 -0.28 -9.09
N LEU A 169 -18.58 -1.27 -9.54
CA LEU A 169 -17.16 -1.16 -9.81
C LEU A 169 -16.87 -1.52 -11.27
N ARG A 170 -16.26 -0.60 -12.03
CA ARG A 170 -15.87 -0.87 -13.43
C ARG A 170 -14.79 -1.97 -13.46
N PRO A 171 -14.84 -2.92 -14.43
CA PRO A 171 -13.82 -3.98 -14.54
C PRO A 171 -12.39 -3.44 -14.67
N ALA A 172 -12.19 -2.31 -15.35
CA ALA A 172 -10.89 -1.66 -15.46
C ALA A 172 -10.35 -1.19 -14.09
N HIS A 173 -11.24 -0.65 -13.23
CA HIS A 173 -10.85 -0.21 -11.88
C HIS A 173 -10.61 -1.39 -10.92
N HIS A 174 -11.35 -2.48 -11.07
CA HIS A 174 -11.10 -3.71 -10.31
C HIS A 174 -9.69 -4.26 -10.53
N LYS A 175 -9.20 -4.17 -11.78
CA LYS A 175 -7.85 -4.60 -12.18
C LYS A 175 -6.71 -3.65 -11.77
N MET A 176 -7.01 -2.49 -11.16
CA MET A 176 -5.98 -1.53 -10.72
C MET A 176 -5.22 -1.99 -9.47
N ILE A 177 -5.77 -2.97 -8.73
CA ILE A 177 -5.18 -3.46 -7.49
C ILE A 177 -4.37 -4.72 -7.80
N ILE A 178 -3.09 -4.67 -7.47
CA ILE A 178 -2.20 -5.83 -7.50
C ILE A 178 -2.49 -6.69 -6.25
N VAL A 179 -2.57 -8.01 -6.42
CA VAL A 179 -2.76 -8.94 -5.30
C VAL A 179 -1.70 -10.02 -5.37
N GLU A 180 -0.87 -10.10 -4.34
CA GLU A 180 0.19 -11.10 -4.19
C GLU A 180 0.20 -11.62 -2.76
N ASP A 181 0.75 -12.79 -2.54
CA ASP A 181 0.93 -13.38 -1.19
C ASP A 181 2.40 -13.42 -0.75
N ASP A 182 3.33 -13.08 -1.66
CA ASP A 182 4.76 -13.01 -1.43
C ASP A 182 5.28 -11.56 -1.46
N PRO A 183 6.07 -11.12 -0.44
CA PRO A 183 6.61 -9.77 -0.37
C PRO A 183 7.52 -9.37 -1.53
N GLN A 184 8.34 -10.29 -2.05
CA GLN A 184 9.25 -9.99 -3.17
C GLN A 184 8.48 -9.86 -4.47
N ALA A 185 7.49 -10.73 -4.69
CA ALA A 185 6.62 -10.69 -5.85
C ALA A 185 5.84 -9.36 -5.91
N VAL A 186 5.24 -8.93 -4.80
CA VAL A 186 4.46 -7.67 -4.74
C VAL A 186 5.33 -6.45 -5.06
N LEU A 187 6.56 -6.37 -4.55
CA LEU A 187 7.48 -5.26 -4.85
C LEU A 187 7.87 -5.25 -6.33
N SER A 188 8.14 -6.41 -6.91
CA SER A 188 8.42 -6.56 -8.34
C SER A 188 7.25 -6.13 -9.23
N GLN A 189 6.03 -6.50 -8.86
CA GLN A 189 4.80 -6.13 -9.56
C GLN A 189 4.53 -4.62 -9.48
N LEU A 190 4.68 -4.01 -8.29
CA LEU A 190 4.52 -2.56 -8.10
C LEU A 190 5.43 -1.75 -9.03
N ALA A 191 6.67 -2.22 -9.26
CA ALA A 191 7.62 -1.53 -10.14
C ALA A 191 7.29 -1.66 -11.63
N ARG A 192 6.53 -2.69 -12.04
CA ARG A 192 6.27 -3.03 -13.45
C ARG A 192 4.86 -2.69 -13.94
N VAL A 193 3.91 -2.51 -13.02
CA VAL A 193 2.51 -2.33 -13.38
C VAL A 193 2.28 -1.05 -14.18
N SER A 194 1.52 -1.19 -15.26
CA SER A 194 0.97 -0.06 -16.00
C SER A 194 -0.38 0.32 -15.42
N ILE A 195 -0.51 1.57 -14.98
CA ILE A 195 -1.77 2.07 -14.45
C ILE A 195 -2.63 2.52 -15.62
N PRO A 196 -3.87 2.00 -15.77
CA PRO A 196 -4.78 2.42 -16.83
C PRO A 196 -4.98 3.93 -16.83
N SER A 197 -5.10 4.51 -18.02
CA SER A 197 -5.37 5.95 -18.18
C SER A 197 -6.83 6.32 -17.95
N GLU A 198 -7.70 5.31 -17.85
CA GLU A 198 -9.14 5.52 -17.63
C GLU A 198 -9.42 6.13 -16.27
N VAL A 199 -10.03 7.32 -16.27
CA VAL A 199 -10.45 8.03 -15.07
C VAL A 199 -11.98 7.89 -14.92
N LYS A 200 -12.49 7.78 -13.70
CA LYS A 200 -13.92 7.59 -13.42
C LYS A 200 -14.82 8.67 -14.05
N TRP A 201 -14.29 9.87 -14.33
CA TRP A 201 -14.99 11.06 -14.80
C TRP A 201 -14.58 11.47 -16.23
N VAL A 202 -14.46 10.56 -17.17
CA VAL A 202 -14.38 10.94 -18.57
C VAL A 202 -15.76 10.81 -19.17
N SER A 203 -16.43 11.98 -19.23
CA SER A 203 -17.43 12.42 -20.20
C SER A 203 -18.01 11.39 -21.16
N GLU A 204 -19.25 10.98 -20.93
CA GLU A 204 -20.39 11.22 -21.80
C GLU A 204 -21.65 10.98 -20.98
N PRO A 205 -22.70 11.81 -21.09
CA PRO A 205 -23.98 11.47 -20.48
C PRO A 205 -24.47 10.22 -21.22
N GLU A 206 -24.60 9.13 -20.48
CA GLU A 206 -25.36 7.97 -20.94
C GLU A 206 -26.76 8.47 -21.25
N ARG A 207 -27.12 8.47 -22.55
CA ARG A 207 -28.47 8.77 -23.04
C ARG A 207 -29.40 7.59 -22.78
#